data_a7e9a00c4f567a7744e7494c51d693a7
#
_entry.id   a7e9a00c4f567a7744e7494c51d693a7
#
_cell.length_a   1.000
_cell.length_b   1.000
_cell.length_c   1.000
_cell.angle_alpha   90.00
_cell.angle_beta   90.00
_cell.angle_gamma   90.00
#
_symmetry.space_group_name_H-M   'P 1'
#
loop_
_entity.id
_entity.type
_entity.pdbx_description
1 polymer ?
#
loop_
_entity_poly.entity_id
_entity_poly.type
_entity_poly.pdbx_seq_one_letter_code
_entity_poly.pdbx_strand_id
1 'polypeptide(L)'
;MVPLKMISRLFPNDEEYVPPEYRAQRKLNTSRIPEISKYILQNRHDYVFSALAASIDGKFKFIPADLTSDIGVLEVSMDARFQINDGQHRKAAIIEALVEDETLGDETISVVFFEDKGLTRSQQIFTDLNKHAVKTSNSISELYDSRDDLAVVTRKVVSSVKFINTFTDKEKDNLGKFSSNLFALNMFYKANKKIIQRMNVDAECEKFLIEFWTCVSESIVQWNELLNKEISKVDLRENYIITQAVVIQALGRVGNYFFMHQKSDMHAMLKRFQNIDWKRTSPQWHLRTIRANGRMISSETAVVLTANVIKQSLGIELDEDEKMKEQKFLNR
;
A
#
# COMPACT_ATOMS: atom_id res chain seq x y z
N MET A 1 -22.29 2.97 -21.18
CA MET A 1 -20.85 2.83 -21.53
C MET A 1 -20.48 3.98 -22.45
N VAL A 2 -19.36 4.64 -22.18
CA VAL A 2 -18.88 5.80 -22.96
C VAL A 2 -17.51 5.46 -23.53
N PRO A 3 -17.28 5.62 -24.86
CA PRO A 3 -15.95 5.43 -25.46
C PRO A 3 -14.92 6.37 -24.83
N LEU A 4 -13.71 5.87 -24.58
CA LEU A 4 -12.66 6.65 -23.89
C LEU A 4 -12.31 7.94 -24.65
N LYS A 5 -12.30 7.91 -25.99
CA LYS A 5 -12.11 9.10 -26.85
C LYS A 5 -13.13 10.23 -26.61
N MET A 6 -14.29 9.91 -26.05
CA MET A 6 -15.33 10.89 -25.76
C MET A 6 -15.16 11.57 -24.38
N ILE A 7 -14.34 11.02 -23.50
CA ILE A 7 -14.18 11.48 -22.13
C ILE A 7 -13.70 12.94 -22.08
N SER A 8 -12.71 13.31 -22.88
CA SER A 8 -12.21 14.69 -22.93
C SER A 8 -13.23 15.68 -23.47
N ARG A 9 -14.12 15.23 -24.37
CA ARG A 9 -15.17 16.07 -24.98
C ARG A 9 -16.36 16.25 -24.03
N LEU A 10 -16.77 15.19 -23.35
CA LEU A 10 -17.88 15.26 -22.40
C LEU A 10 -17.49 16.02 -21.11
N PHE A 11 -16.25 15.89 -20.69
CA PHE A 11 -15.76 16.47 -19.46
C PHE A 11 -14.53 17.35 -19.74
N PRO A 12 -14.70 18.55 -20.29
CA PRO A 12 -13.59 19.47 -20.49
C PRO A 12 -12.88 19.81 -19.18
N ASN A 13 -11.63 20.22 -19.25
CA ASN A 13 -10.90 20.69 -18.07
C ASN A 13 -11.30 22.12 -17.78
N ASP A 14 -11.99 22.34 -16.68
CA ASP A 14 -12.15 23.68 -16.12
C ASP A 14 -10.90 24.00 -15.29
N GLU A 15 -10.02 24.86 -15.82
CA GLU A 15 -8.77 25.27 -15.18
C GLU A 15 -8.96 26.38 -14.13
N GLU A 16 -10.17 26.94 -13.99
CA GLU A 16 -10.42 27.98 -13.02
C GLU A 16 -10.28 27.49 -11.58
N TYR A 17 -9.50 28.23 -10.79
CA TYR A 17 -9.42 28.02 -9.36
C TYR A 17 -10.77 28.33 -8.72
N VAL A 18 -11.45 27.31 -8.25
CA VAL A 18 -12.68 27.43 -7.48
C VAL A 18 -12.36 27.15 -6.01
N PRO A 19 -12.71 28.06 -5.07
CA PRO A 19 -12.56 27.80 -3.63
C PRO A 19 -13.28 26.51 -3.20
N PRO A 20 -12.79 25.81 -2.14
CA PRO A 20 -13.34 24.52 -1.72
C PRO A 20 -14.86 24.50 -1.51
N GLU A 21 -15.42 25.61 -1.01
CA GLU A 21 -16.85 25.77 -0.69
C GLU A 21 -17.73 25.80 -1.95
N TYR A 22 -17.15 26.20 -3.09
CA TYR A 22 -17.87 26.38 -4.35
C TYR A 22 -17.60 25.30 -5.38
N ARG A 23 -16.88 24.23 -5.01
CA ARG A 23 -16.61 23.12 -5.91
C ARG A 23 -17.27 21.83 -5.43
N ALA A 24 -17.69 21.01 -6.38
CA ALA A 24 -18.36 19.73 -6.11
C ALA A 24 -17.39 18.60 -5.71
N GLN A 25 -16.08 18.80 -5.83
CA GLN A 25 -15.09 17.72 -5.65
C GLN A 25 -13.75 18.25 -5.13
N ARG A 26 -12.86 17.35 -4.67
CA ARG A 26 -11.52 17.70 -4.19
C ARG A 26 -10.63 18.18 -5.33
N LYS A 27 -9.59 18.99 -5.00
CA LYS A 27 -8.53 19.31 -5.94
C LYS A 27 -7.86 18.03 -6.45
N LEU A 28 -7.62 18.00 -7.76
CA LEU A 28 -6.95 16.86 -8.41
C LEU A 28 -5.52 16.70 -7.84
N ASN A 29 -5.20 15.50 -7.41
CA ASN A 29 -3.82 15.14 -7.07
C ASN A 29 -3.12 14.59 -8.31
N THR A 30 -2.39 15.45 -8.99
CA THR A 30 -1.72 15.14 -10.26
C THR A 30 -0.66 14.05 -10.13
N SER A 31 -0.05 13.86 -8.94
CA SER A 31 0.97 12.83 -8.73
C SER A 31 0.45 11.39 -8.89
N ARG A 32 -0.86 11.19 -8.82
CA ARG A 32 -1.49 9.87 -9.02
C ARG A 32 -1.83 9.55 -10.47
N ILE A 33 -1.81 10.54 -11.35
CA ILE A 33 -2.25 10.37 -12.75
C ILE A 33 -1.32 9.41 -13.50
N PRO A 34 0.02 9.58 -13.48
CA PRO A 34 0.94 8.69 -14.19
C PRO A 34 0.86 7.22 -13.74
N GLU A 35 0.60 6.98 -12.45
CA GLU A 35 0.43 5.63 -11.92
C GLU A 35 -0.81 4.95 -12.52
N ILE A 36 -1.93 5.67 -12.58
CA ILE A 36 -3.19 5.14 -13.13
C ILE A 36 -3.10 5.01 -14.65
N SER A 37 -2.49 5.96 -15.36
CA SER A 37 -2.24 5.91 -16.80
C SER A 37 -1.41 4.68 -17.17
N LYS A 38 -0.30 4.46 -16.46
CA LYS A 38 0.54 3.29 -16.61
C LYS A 38 -0.20 1.98 -16.34
N TYR A 39 -1.09 1.97 -15.35
CA TYR A 39 -1.95 0.80 -15.07
C TYR A 39 -2.83 0.45 -16.27
N ILE A 40 -3.44 1.43 -16.95
CA ILE A 40 -4.22 1.20 -18.19
C ILE A 40 -3.33 0.60 -19.28
N LEU A 41 -2.21 1.26 -19.58
CA LEU A 41 -1.31 0.90 -20.68
C LEU A 41 -0.69 -0.49 -20.51
N GLN A 42 -0.30 -0.84 -19.28
CA GLN A 42 0.33 -2.13 -18.99
C GLN A 42 -0.65 -3.30 -18.87
N ASN A 43 -1.93 -3.01 -18.62
CA ASN A 43 -2.95 -4.04 -18.38
C ASN A 43 -4.12 -3.91 -19.36
N ARG A 44 -3.87 -3.55 -20.60
CA ARG A 44 -4.88 -3.21 -21.61
C ARG A 44 -6.01 -4.23 -21.75
N HIS A 45 -5.71 -5.51 -21.59
CA HIS A 45 -6.70 -6.59 -21.80
C HIS A 45 -7.52 -6.93 -20.56
N ASP A 46 -7.11 -6.42 -19.38
CA ASP A 46 -7.70 -6.84 -18.10
C ASP A 46 -7.70 -5.75 -17.02
N TYR A 47 -7.44 -4.48 -17.38
CA TYR A 47 -7.63 -3.38 -16.43
C TYR A 47 -9.11 -3.19 -16.12
N VAL A 48 -9.42 -2.84 -14.87
CA VAL A 48 -10.79 -2.63 -14.40
C VAL A 48 -10.91 -1.30 -13.68
N PHE A 49 -11.92 -0.53 -14.09
CA PHE A 49 -12.31 0.70 -13.38
C PHE A 49 -13.75 0.62 -12.87
N SER A 50 -13.99 1.20 -11.70
CA SER A 50 -15.34 1.56 -11.27
C SER A 50 -15.88 2.68 -12.17
N ALA A 51 -17.21 2.79 -12.25
CA ALA A 51 -17.88 3.82 -13.03
C ALA A 51 -17.45 5.23 -12.65
N LEU A 52 -17.40 6.15 -13.60
CA LEU A 52 -17.38 7.58 -13.30
C LEU A 52 -18.79 7.99 -12.85
N ALA A 53 -18.88 8.93 -11.91
CA ALA A 53 -20.14 9.56 -11.51
C ALA A 53 -20.14 11.01 -11.96
N ALA A 54 -21.17 11.42 -12.69
CA ALA A 54 -21.26 12.76 -13.27
C ALA A 54 -22.69 13.33 -13.15
N SER A 55 -22.79 14.63 -13.07
CA SER A 55 -24.06 15.37 -13.14
C SER A 55 -24.26 15.99 -14.52
N ILE A 56 -25.51 16.06 -14.98
CA ILE A 56 -25.94 16.77 -16.19
C ILE A 56 -26.64 18.05 -15.74
N ASP A 57 -26.01 19.18 -16.02
CA ASP A 57 -26.61 20.53 -15.87
C ASP A 57 -27.19 20.96 -17.21
N GLY A 58 -28.50 20.91 -17.35
CA GLY A 58 -29.24 21.24 -18.54
C GLY A 58 -30.39 20.29 -18.85
N LYS A 59 -31.03 20.50 -19.99
CA LYS A 59 -32.18 19.68 -20.41
C LYS A 59 -31.71 18.33 -20.96
N PHE A 60 -32.31 17.27 -20.48
CA PHE A 60 -32.14 15.92 -21.02
C PHE A 60 -33.47 15.14 -20.97
N LYS A 61 -33.56 14.11 -21.76
CA LYS A 61 -34.71 13.23 -21.82
C LYS A 61 -34.24 11.79 -22.06
N PHE A 62 -34.75 10.86 -21.26
CA PHE A 62 -34.57 9.44 -21.52
C PHE A 62 -35.76 8.93 -22.36
N ILE A 63 -35.49 8.27 -23.46
CA ILE A 63 -36.47 7.65 -24.36
C ILE A 63 -36.26 6.14 -24.22
N PRO A 64 -37.19 5.42 -23.55
CA PRO A 64 -37.12 3.96 -23.46
C PRO A 64 -37.19 3.28 -24.83
N ALA A 65 -36.53 2.13 -24.97
CA ALA A 65 -36.71 1.27 -26.10
C ALA A 65 -38.07 0.57 -26.08
N ASP A 66 -38.60 0.21 -27.27
CA ASP A 66 -39.95 -0.40 -27.38
C ASP A 66 -40.11 -1.70 -26.61
N LEU A 67 -39.06 -2.43 -26.37
CA LEU A 67 -39.09 -3.75 -25.70
C LEU A 67 -38.90 -3.69 -24.16
N THR A 68 -38.40 -2.60 -23.64
CA THR A 68 -38.13 -2.45 -22.19
C THR A 68 -38.02 -0.98 -21.79
N SER A 69 -38.46 -0.67 -20.56
CA SER A 69 -38.30 0.67 -19.97
C SER A 69 -36.89 0.95 -19.45
N ASP A 70 -36.05 -0.07 -19.31
CA ASP A 70 -34.76 0.02 -18.62
C ASP A 70 -33.60 0.32 -19.56
N ILE A 71 -33.81 0.16 -20.87
CA ILE A 71 -32.85 0.47 -21.92
C ILE A 71 -33.45 1.51 -22.85
N GLY A 72 -32.64 2.45 -23.33
CA GLY A 72 -33.14 3.50 -24.19
C GLY A 72 -32.06 4.46 -24.64
N VAL A 73 -32.49 5.58 -25.18
CA VAL A 73 -31.65 6.68 -25.67
C VAL A 73 -31.72 7.83 -24.64
N LEU A 74 -30.58 8.34 -24.24
CA LEU A 74 -30.49 9.56 -23.44
C LEU A 74 -30.17 10.72 -24.40
N GLU A 75 -31.20 11.53 -24.69
CA GLU A 75 -31.04 12.79 -25.44
C GLU A 75 -30.61 13.88 -24.45
N VAL A 76 -29.54 14.59 -24.77
CA VAL A 76 -29.01 15.68 -23.97
C VAL A 76 -28.89 16.94 -24.82
N SER A 77 -29.35 18.08 -24.30
CA SER A 77 -29.18 19.36 -24.99
C SER A 77 -27.71 19.67 -25.27
N MET A 78 -27.41 20.27 -26.40
CA MET A 78 -26.05 20.72 -26.75
C MET A 78 -25.52 21.79 -25.78
N ASP A 79 -26.40 22.53 -25.11
CA ASP A 79 -26.04 23.53 -24.10
C ASP A 79 -25.83 22.93 -22.70
N ALA A 80 -26.13 21.63 -22.52
CA ALA A 80 -25.95 20.97 -21.23
C ALA A 80 -24.47 20.78 -20.91
N ARG A 81 -24.14 20.93 -19.64
CA ARG A 81 -22.80 20.73 -19.11
C ARG A 81 -22.74 19.44 -18.31
N PHE A 82 -21.62 18.73 -18.44
CA PHE A 82 -21.34 17.54 -17.67
C PHE A 82 -20.27 17.84 -16.62
N GLN A 83 -20.57 17.54 -15.38
CA GLN A 83 -19.64 17.72 -14.28
C GLN A 83 -19.34 16.38 -13.59
N ILE A 84 -18.06 16.02 -13.47
CA ILE A 84 -17.68 14.80 -12.74
C ILE A 84 -17.84 15.04 -11.24
N ASN A 85 -18.59 14.16 -10.56
CA ASN A 85 -18.75 14.11 -9.10
C ASN A 85 -17.74 13.16 -8.47
N ASP A 86 -17.46 12.01 -9.10
CA ASP A 86 -16.40 11.07 -8.70
C ASP A 86 -15.68 10.49 -9.93
N GLY A 87 -14.36 10.23 -9.76
CA GLY A 87 -13.53 9.64 -10.80
C GLY A 87 -12.65 10.62 -11.56
N GLN A 88 -12.44 11.84 -11.07
CA GLN A 88 -11.60 12.86 -11.73
C GLN A 88 -10.15 12.37 -12.03
N HIS A 89 -9.53 11.57 -11.13
CA HIS A 89 -8.20 11.00 -11.38
C HIS A 89 -8.24 9.95 -12.49
N ARG A 90 -9.31 9.14 -12.56
CA ARG A 90 -9.52 8.17 -13.64
C ARG A 90 -9.71 8.88 -14.98
N LYS A 91 -10.54 9.94 -15.01
CA LYS A 91 -10.69 10.80 -16.20
C LYS A 91 -9.34 11.30 -16.69
N ALA A 92 -8.57 11.94 -15.80
CA ALA A 92 -7.28 12.53 -16.16
C ALA A 92 -6.28 11.46 -16.66
N ALA A 93 -6.23 10.31 -16.01
CA ALA A 93 -5.37 9.20 -16.42
C ALA A 93 -5.79 8.57 -17.76
N ILE A 94 -7.09 8.47 -18.04
CA ILE A 94 -7.60 8.02 -19.35
C ILE A 94 -7.15 9.00 -20.43
N ILE A 95 -7.26 10.31 -20.20
CA ILE A 95 -6.82 11.33 -21.17
C ILE A 95 -5.31 11.21 -21.41
N GLU A 96 -4.51 11.03 -20.36
CA GLU A 96 -3.06 10.84 -20.47
C GLU A 96 -2.71 9.55 -21.21
N ALA A 97 -3.39 8.44 -20.91
CA ALA A 97 -3.17 7.17 -21.61
C ALA A 97 -3.52 7.24 -23.10
N LEU A 98 -4.58 7.98 -23.47
CA LEU A 98 -4.97 8.22 -24.86
C LEU A 98 -3.95 9.06 -25.64
N VAL A 99 -3.15 9.88 -24.99
CA VAL A 99 -2.04 10.61 -25.62
C VAL A 99 -0.91 9.65 -26.00
N GLU A 100 -0.67 8.62 -25.18
CA GLU A 100 0.36 7.62 -25.46
C GLU A 100 -0.11 6.52 -26.42
N ASP A 101 -1.40 6.11 -26.34
CA ASP A 101 -1.99 5.08 -27.17
C ASP A 101 -3.43 5.47 -27.59
N GLU A 102 -3.57 6.08 -28.76
CA GLU A 102 -4.87 6.49 -29.33
C GLU A 102 -5.81 5.30 -29.58
N THR A 103 -5.28 4.09 -29.75
CA THR A 103 -6.09 2.89 -30.04
C THR A 103 -6.97 2.47 -28.85
N LEU A 104 -6.71 2.99 -27.65
CA LEU A 104 -7.60 2.87 -26.48
C LEU A 104 -8.94 3.60 -26.68
N GLY A 105 -9.04 4.49 -27.65
CA GLY A 105 -10.18 5.38 -27.83
C GLY A 105 -11.52 4.69 -28.01
N ASP A 106 -11.55 3.48 -28.56
CA ASP A 106 -12.76 2.69 -28.79
C ASP A 106 -13.14 1.79 -27.60
N GLU A 107 -12.25 1.65 -26.62
CA GLU A 107 -12.58 1.03 -25.34
C GLU A 107 -13.57 1.90 -24.56
N THR A 108 -14.25 1.33 -23.58
CA THR A 108 -15.35 2.03 -22.91
C THR A 108 -15.22 2.02 -21.41
N ILE A 109 -15.74 3.09 -20.78
CA ILE A 109 -15.92 3.17 -19.32
C ILE A 109 -17.40 3.39 -18.98
N SER A 110 -17.85 2.81 -17.87
CA SER A 110 -19.17 3.08 -17.32
C SER A 110 -19.24 4.50 -16.76
N VAL A 111 -20.32 5.21 -17.07
CA VAL A 111 -20.63 6.52 -16.46
C VAL A 111 -22.03 6.48 -15.89
N VAL A 112 -22.17 6.86 -14.63
CA VAL A 112 -23.47 7.05 -13.96
C VAL A 112 -23.79 8.53 -13.98
N PHE A 113 -24.92 8.89 -14.63
CA PHE A 113 -25.36 10.27 -14.72
C PHE A 113 -26.45 10.58 -13.68
N PHE A 114 -26.32 11.71 -13.05
CA PHE A 114 -27.30 12.30 -12.14
C PHE A 114 -27.83 13.61 -12.73
N GLU A 115 -29.09 13.93 -12.46
CA GLU A 115 -29.59 15.28 -12.72
C GLU A 115 -28.89 16.27 -11.78
N ASP A 116 -28.34 17.35 -12.34
CA ASP A 116 -27.80 18.42 -11.52
C ASP A 116 -28.96 19.24 -10.89
N LYS A 117 -28.97 19.30 -9.56
CA LYS A 117 -29.89 20.10 -8.76
C LYS A 117 -29.14 21.16 -7.95
N GLY A 118 -28.02 21.62 -8.47
CA GLY A 118 -27.16 22.64 -7.89
C GLY A 118 -26.02 22.09 -7.02
N LEU A 119 -25.12 22.99 -6.66
CA LEU A 119 -23.86 22.68 -5.98
C LEU A 119 -24.02 21.82 -4.72
N THR A 120 -25.00 22.13 -3.88
CA THR A 120 -25.28 21.37 -2.64
C THR A 120 -25.57 19.90 -2.92
N ARG A 121 -26.32 19.61 -3.99
CA ARG A 121 -26.63 18.23 -4.39
C ARG A 121 -25.40 17.51 -4.93
N SER A 122 -24.59 18.18 -5.75
CA SER A 122 -23.36 17.63 -6.29
C SER A 122 -22.33 17.35 -5.19
N GLN A 123 -22.21 18.24 -4.20
CA GLN A 123 -21.38 18.03 -2.99
C GLN A 123 -21.89 16.86 -2.16
N GLN A 124 -23.21 16.70 -2.04
CA GLN A 124 -23.81 15.57 -1.33
C GLN A 124 -23.53 14.24 -2.06
N ILE A 125 -23.68 14.19 -3.38
CA ILE A 125 -23.35 13.01 -4.20
C ILE A 125 -21.87 12.63 -3.97
N PHE A 126 -20.96 13.61 -4.06
CA PHE A 126 -19.54 13.36 -3.78
C PHE A 126 -19.32 12.81 -2.37
N THR A 127 -20.00 13.37 -1.38
CA THR A 127 -19.91 12.94 0.02
C THR A 127 -20.41 11.51 0.19
N ASP A 128 -21.57 11.19 -0.37
CA ASP A 128 -22.20 9.87 -0.23
C ASP A 128 -21.37 8.78 -0.91
N LEU A 129 -20.82 9.05 -2.09
CA LEU A 129 -19.93 8.12 -2.81
C LEU A 129 -18.61 7.85 -2.06
N ASN A 130 -18.09 8.84 -1.32
CA ASN A 130 -16.78 8.72 -0.66
C ASN A 130 -16.88 8.39 0.84
N LYS A 131 -17.91 8.87 1.54
CA LYS A 131 -18.05 8.71 3.01
C LYS A 131 -18.21 7.26 3.43
N HIS A 132 -18.90 6.47 2.64
CA HIS A 132 -19.20 5.07 2.93
C HIS A 132 -18.26 4.09 2.20
N ALA A 133 -17.33 4.60 1.39
CA ALA A 133 -16.31 3.77 0.77
C ALA A 133 -15.33 3.27 1.86
N VAL A 134 -15.33 1.98 2.10
CA VAL A 134 -14.37 1.34 3.00
C VAL A 134 -13.05 1.16 2.24
N LYS A 135 -12.00 1.81 2.73
CA LYS A 135 -10.66 1.61 2.15
C LYS A 135 -10.20 0.19 2.43
N THR A 136 -9.91 -0.56 1.39
CA THR A 136 -9.28 -1.88 1.49
C THR A 136 -7.95 -1.75 2.26
N SER A 137 -7.67 -2.67 3.17
CA SER A 137 -6.37 -2.72 3.84
C SER A 137 -5.26 -3.03 2.84
N ASN A 138 -4.04 -2.59 3.13
CA ASN A 138 -2.91 -2.95 2.28
C ASN A 138 -2.69 -4.47 2.29
N SER A 139 -2.89 -5.13 3.43
CA SER A 139 -2.78 -6.60 3.55
C SER A 139 -3.73 -7.34 2.62
N ILE A 140 -5.00 -6.91 2.49
CA ILE A 140 -5.94 -7.47 1.52
C ILE A 140 -5.48 -7.17 0.08
N SER A 141 -5.02 -5.96 -0.20
CA SER A 141 -4.51 -5.61 -1.52
C SER A 141 -3.36 -6.54 -1.92
N GLU A 142 -2.38 -6.74 -1.04
CA GLU A 142 -1.25 -7.62 -1.26
C GLU A 142 -1.65 -9.12 -1.27
N LEU A 143 -2.72 -9.50 -0.57
CA LEU A 143 -3.25 -10.86 -0.59
C LEU A 143 -3.86 -11.21 -1.95
N TYR A 144 -4.53 -10.27 -2.60
CA TYR A 144 -5.25 -10.52 -3.86
C TYR A 144 -4.50 -10.06 -5.10
N ASP A 145 -3.48 -9.20 -4.98
CA ASP A 145 -2.71 -8.74 -6.13
C ASP A 145 -1.87 -9.88 -6.72
N SER A 146 -2.26 -10.33 -7.91
CA SER A 146 -1.57 -11.36 -8.68
C SER A 146 -0.58 -10.79 -9.70
N ARG A 147 -0.56 -9.47 -9.89
CA ARG A 147 0.31 -8.76 -10.84
C ARG A 147 1.57 -8.22 -10.18
N ASP A 148 1.54 -7.97 -8.88
CA ASP A 148 2.72 -7.59 -8.10
C ASP A 148 3.50 -8.85 -7.71
N ASP A 149 4.59 -9.14 -8.43
CA ASP A 149 5.46 -10.29 -8.17
C ASP A 149 5.97 -10.33 -6.74
N LEU A 150 6.23 -9.15 -6.13
CA LEU A 150 6.66 -9.08 -4.74
C LEU A 150 5.53 -9.48 -3.78
N ALA A 151 4.27 -9.10 -4.07
CA ALA A 151 3.13 -9.55 -3.29
C ALA A 151 2.96 -11.07 -3.40
N VAL A 152 3.10 -11.64 -4.62
CA VAL A 152 3.06 -13.09 -4.85
C VAL A 152 4.12 -13.80 -4.02
N VAL A 153 5.38 -13.36 -4.12
CA VAL A 153 6.50 -13.96 -3.37
C VAL A 153 6.33 -13.76 -1.86
N THR A 154 5.85 -12.59 -1.42
CA THR A 154 5.61 -12.35 0.02
C THR A 154 4.59 -13.33 0.60
N ARG A 155 3.51 -13.65 -0.14
CA ARG A 155 2.54 -14.67 0.29
C ARG A 155 3.19 -16.04 0.44
N LYS A 156 4.06 -16.43 -0.50
CA LYS A 156 4.81 -17.70 -0.42
C LYS A 156 5.76 -17.72 0.78
N VAL A 157 6.52 -16.64 1.01
CA VAL A 157 7.39 -16.50 2.19
C VAL A 157 6.59 -16.66 3.48
N VAL A 158 5.50 -15.92 3.63
CA VAL A 158 4.65 -15.99 4.83
C VAL A 158 4.09 -17.41 5.02
N SER A 159 3.67 -18.10 3.97
CA SER A 159 3.14 -19.45 4.07
C SER A 159 4.20 -20.52 4.36
N SER A 160 5.45 -20.29 3.93
CA SER A 160 6.55 -21.26 4.07
C SER A 160 7.18 -21.24 5.46
N VAL A 161 7.20 -20.10 6.16
CA VAL A 161 7.83 -19.96 7.47
C VAL A 161 6.80 -20.21 8.59
N LYS A 162 6.90 -21.34 9.28
CA LYS A 162 5.88 -21.82 10.24
C LYS A 162 5.43 -20.76 11.26
N PHE A 163 6.36 -20.10 11.93
CA PHE A 163 6.03 -19.06 12.92
C PHE A 163 5.27 -17.89 12.28
N ILE A 164 5.79 -17.40 11.18
CA ILE A 164 5.21 -16.26 10.46
C ILE A 164 3.80 -16.62 9.96
N ASN A 165 3.64 -17.81 9.36
CA ASN A 165 2.33 -18.25 8.87
C ASN A 165 1.29 -18.37 10.00
N THR A 166 1.72 -18.90 11.16
CA THR A 166 0.81 -19.10 12.31
C THR A 166 0.29 -17.80 12.89
N PHE A 167 1.08 -16.72 12.85
CA PHE A 167 0.78 -15.48 13.56
C PHE A 167 0.60 -14.26 12.66
N THR A 168 0.41 -14.44 11.35
CA THR A 168 0.16 -13.33 10.40
C THR A 168 -1.32 -13.21 10.03
N ASP A 169 -1.87 -12.01 10.26
CA ASP A 169 -3.17 -11.62 9.74
C ASP A 169 -3.00 -11.16 8.27
N LYS A 170 -3.79 -11.76 7.39
CA LYS A 170 -3.70 -11.50 5.94
C LYS A 170 -4.71 -10.44 5.48
N GLU A 171 -5.59 -9.99 6.37
CA GLU A 171 -6.67 -9.06 6.03
C GLU A 171 -6.49 -7.69 6.68
N LYS A 172 -5.94 -7.62 7.89
CA LYS A 172 -5.84 -6.40 8.69
C LYS A 172 -4.43 -5.84 8.69
N ASP A 173 -4.31 -4.51 8.54
CA ASP A 173 -3.02 -3.82 8.72
C ASP A 173 -2.74 -3.49 10.18
N ASN A 174 -3.78 -3.19 10.94
CA ASN A 174 -3.69 -2.81 12.35
C ASN A 174 -4.30 -3.90 13.23
N LEU A 175 -3.46 -4.47 14.08
CA LEU A 175 -3.88 -5.52 15.00
C LEU A 175 -4.24 -4.91 16.36
N GLY A 176 -5.43 -5.21 16.85
CA GLY A 176 -5.85 -4.82 18.20
C GLY A 176 -5.02 -5.53 19.28
N LYS A 177 -5.04 -4.99 20.50
CA LYS A 177 -4.31 -5.54 21.67
C LYS A 177 -4.57 -7.04 21.89
N PHE A 178 -5.79 -7.49 21.63
CA PHE A 178 -6.22 -8.88 21.84
C PHE A 178 -6.27 -9.72 20.55
N SER A 179 -5.68 -9.25 19.45
CA SER A 179 -5.62 -10.03 18.21
C SER A 179 -4.92 -11.38 18.46
N SER A 180 -5.39 -12.43 17.81
CA SER A 180 -4.71 -13.73 17.79
C SER A 180 -3.41 -13.72 16.99
N ASN A 181 -3.23 -12.74 16.08
CA ASN A 181 -2.07 -12.59 15.21
C ASN A 181 -1.10 -11.55 15.76
N LEU A 182 0.18 -11.68 15.47
CA LEU A 182 1.27 -10.78 15.87
C LEU A 182 1.69 -9.84 14.74
N PHE A 183 1.48 -10.26 13.51
CA PHE A 183 1.91 -9.56 12.30
C PHE A 183 0.74 -9.33 11.35
N ALA A 184 0.88 -8.34 10.50
CA ALA A 184 0.07 -8.14 9.30
C ALA A 184 0.88 -8.49 8.06
N LEU A 185 0.24 -9.02 7.01
CA LEU A 185 0.91 -9.38 5.75
C LEU A 185 1.72 -8.20 5.19
N ASN A 186 1.16 -7.00 5.24
CA ASN A 186 1.81 -5.76 4.82
C ASN A 186 3.15 -5.47 5.52
N MET A 187 3.37 -5.96 6.74
CA MET A 187 4.68 -5.80 7.41
C MET A 187 5.77 -6.54 6.65
N PHE A 188 5.49 -7.78 6.21
CA PHE A 188 6.45 -8.59 5.46
C PHE A 188 6.62 -8.09 4.03
N TYR A 189 5.56 -7.63 3.38
CA TYR A 189 5.67 -6.99 2.07
C TYR A 189 6.62 -5.79 2.12
N LYS A 190 6.45 -4.88 3.08
CA LYS A 190 7.33 -3.72 3.27
C LYS A 190 8.77 -4.11 3.59
N ALA A 191 8.95 -5.16 4.40
CA ALA A 191 10.28 -5.66 4.71
C ALA A 191 10.94 -6.30 3.49
N ASN A 192 10.25 -7.13 2.75
CA ASN A 192 10.74 -7.75 1.53
C ASN A 192 11.09 -6.69 0.47
N LYS A 193 10.27 -5.65 0.34
CA LYS A 193 10.58 -4.49 -0.53
C LYS A 193 11.89 -3.80 -0.15
N LYS A 194 12.23 -3.76 1.15
CA LYS A 194 13.53 -3.25 1.62
C LYS A 194 14.68 -4.23 1.37
N ILE A 195 14.42 -5.54 1.38
CA ILE A 195 15.43 -6.55 1.05
C ILE A 195 15.84 -6.44 -0.41
N ILE A 196 14.89 -6.50 -1.31
CA ILE A 196 15.16 -6.57 -2.76
C ILE A 196 15.39 -5.19 -3.40
N GLN A 197 14.87 -4.11 -2.78
CA GLN A 197 14.92 -2.74 -3.31
C GLN A 197 14.32 -2.64 -4.72
N ARG A 198 15.17 -2.37 -5.74
CA ARG A 198 14.77 -2.22 -7.14
C ARG A 198 15.11 -3.44 -8.01
N MET A 199 15.55 -4.53 -7.40
CA MET A 199 15.87 -5.75 -8.13
C MET A 199 14.59 -6.43 -8.63
N ASN A 200 14.72 -7.18 -9.71
CA ASN A 200 13.62 -8.03 -10.19
C ASN A 200 13.33 -9.15 -9.20
N VAL A 201 12.08 -9.55 -9.12
CA VAL A 201 11.63 -10.67 -8.28
C VAL A 201 11.68 -11.93 -9.13
N ASP A 202 12.68 -12.76 -8.91
CA ASP A 202 12.88 -14.04 -9.59
C ASP A 202 12.87 -15.21 -8.60
N ALA A 203 13.10 -16.42 -9.08
CA ALA A 203 13.12 -17.63 -8.27
C ALA A 203 14.27 -17.64 -7.23
N GLU A 204 15.41 -17.01 -7.52
CA GLU A 204 16.51 -16.89 -6.57
C GLU A 204 16.17 -15.93 -5.45
N CYS A 205 15.53 -14.81 -5.79
CA CYS A 205 15.00 -13.86 -4.82
C CYS A 205 13.96 -14.55 -3.89
N GLU A 206 13.02 -15.31 -4.44
CA GLU A 206 12.04 -16.08 -3.65
C GLU A 206 12.74 -17.03 -2.67
N LYS A 207 13.69 -17.81 -3.16
CA LYS A 207 14.46 -18.75 -2.34
C LYS A 207 15.21 -18.04 -1.21
N PHE A 208 15.89 -16.94 -1.53
CA PHE A 208 16.61 -16.15 -0.53
C PHE A 208 15.67 -15.61 0.54
N LEU A 209 14.52 -15.05 0.15
CA LEU A 209 13.56 -14.49 1.10
C LEU A 209 13.01 -15.56 2.05
N ILE A 210 12.69 -16.75 1.55
CA ILE A 210 12.23 -17.88 2.39
C ILE A 210 13.34 -18.29 3.35
N GLU A 211 14.58 -18.45 2.87
CA GLU A 211 15.73 -18.83 3.68
C GLU A 211 16.01 -17.77 4.76
N PHE A 212 16.06 -16.49 4.40
CA PHE A 212 16.29 -15.39 5.33
C PHE A 212 15.25 -15.38 6.47
N TRP A 213 13.96 -15.40 6.14
CA TRP A 213 12.92 -15.36 7.17
C TRP A 213 12.82 -16.64 8.00
N THR A 214 13.23 -17.78 7.43
CA THR A 214 13.37 -19.04 8.20
C THR A 214 14.49 -18.87 9.23
N CYS A 215 15.67 -18.41 8.82
CA CYS A 215 16.79 -18.17 9.73
C CYS A 215 16.46 -17.14 10.81
N VAL A 216 15.78 -16.04 10.45
CA VAL A 216 15.29 -15.05 11.42
C VAL A 216 14.36 -15.70 12.43
N SER A 217 13.40 -16.50 11.96
CA SER A 217 12.42 -17.17 12.81
C SER A 217 13.07 -18.14 13.80
N GLU A 218 14.08 -18.87 13.36
CA GLU A 218 14.82 -19.83 14.19
C GLU A 218 15.78 -19.16 15.18
N SER A 219 16.27 -17.97 14.85
CA SER A 219 17.28 -17.25 15.63
C SER A 219 16.70 -16.35 16.72
N ILE A 220 15.43 -15.96 16.63
CA ILE A 220 14.77 -15.16 17.67
C ILE A 220 14.21 -16.08 18.76
N VAL A 221 14.85 -16.09 19.92
CA VAL A 221 14.51 -16.98 21.04
C VAL A 221 13.05 -16.84 21.45
N GLN A 222 12.53 -15.63 21.59
CA GLN A 222 11.16 -15.37 22.03
C GLN A 222 10.10 -15.86 21.05
N TRP A 223 10.41 -16.00 19.77
CA TRP A 223 9.49 -16.60 18.80
C TRP A 223 9.39 -18.13 19.01
N ASN A 224 10.49 -18.76 19.36
CA ASN A 224 10.52 -20.18 19.70
C ASN A 224 9.86 -20.45 21.07
N GLU A 225 10.11 -19.60 22.08
CA GLU A 225 9.45 -19.66 23.39
C GLU A 225 7.91 -19.57 23.25
N LEU A 226 7.42 -18.71 22.32
CA LEU A 226 5.99 -18.63 22.04
C LEU A 226 5.44 -19.90 21.36
N LEU A 227 6.17 -20.48 20.42
CA LEU A 227 5.78 -21.75 19.79
C LEU A 227 5.72 -22.88 20.82
N ASN A 228 6.63 -22.88 21.78
CA ASN A 228 6.69 -23.84 22.89
C ASN A 228 5.69 -23.55 24.00
N LYS A 229 4.92 -22.43 23.91
CA LYS A 229 3.98 -21.95 24.93
C LYS A 229 4.65 -21.56 26.27
N GLU A 230 5.92 -21.20 26.26
CA GLU A 230 6.69 -20.72 27.41
C GLU A 230 6.36 -19.28 27.73
N ILE A 231 6.03 -18.46 26.70
CA ILE A 231 5.52 -17.10 26.84
C ILE A 231 4.19 -16.94 26.10
N SER A 232 3.42 -15.93 26.49
CA SER A 232 2.15 -15.62 25.83
C SER A 232 2.31 -14.59 24.70
N LYS A 233 1.35 -14.56 23.78
CA LYS A 233 1.28 -13.51 22.73
C LYS A 233 1.14 -12.10 23.32
N VAL A 234 0.43 -11.97 24.42
CA VAL A 234 0.25 -10.69 25.12
C VAL A 234 1.58 -10.24 25.69
N ASP A 235 2.29 -11.13 26.35
CA ASP A 235 3.62 -10.87 26.91
C ASP A 235 4.62 -10.44 25.82
N LEU A 236 4.65 -11.17 24.69
CA LEU A 236 5.52 -10.83 23.58
C LEU A 236 5.21 -9.44 22.97
N ARG A 237 3.94 -9.05 22.92
CA ARG A 237 3.55 -7.73 22.42
C ARG A 237 3.85 -6.59 23.40
N GLU A 238 3.62 -6.83 24.70
CA GLU A 238 3.72 -5.79 25.71
C GLU A 238 5.17 -5.55 26.12
N ASN A 239 5.97 -6.60 26.22
CA ASN A 239 7.31 -6.52 26.76
C ASN A 239 8.43 -6.49 25.71
N TYR A 240 8.16 -6.89 24.46
CA TYR A 240 9.18 -6.99 23.42
C TYR A 240 8.86 -6.13 22.20
N ILE A 241 9.89 -5.81 21.42
CA ILE A 241 9.73 -5.01 20.18
C ILE A 241 9.71 -5.87 18.90
N ILE A 242 10.08 -7.13 18.99
CA ILE A 242 10.32 -8.02 17.83
C ILE A 242 9.09 -8.35 16.99
N THR A 243 7.89 -7.97 17.46
CA THR A 243 6.64 -8.08 16.67
C THR A 243 6.19 -6.76 16.06
N GLN A 244 6.97 -5.69 16.24
CA GLN A 244 6.59 -4.36 15.82
C GLN A 244 6.99 -4.11 14.35
N ALA A 245 6.13 -3.44 13.59
CA ALA A 245 6.35 -3.17 12.16
C ALA A 245 7.69 -2.48 11.85
N VAL A 246 8.16 -1.58 12.73
CA VAL A 246 9.46 -0.92 12.59
C VAL A 246 10.61 -1.92 12.66
N VAL A 247 10.51 -2.93 13.54
CA VAL A 247 11.54 -3.97 13.68
C VAL A 247 11.52 -4.93 12.49
N ILE A 248 10.33 -5.36 12.05
CA ILE A 248 10.20 -6.21 10.85
C ILE A 248 10.79 -5.52 9.64
N GLN A 249 10.55 -4.22 9.47
CA GLN A 249 11.18 -3.45 8.39
C GLN A 249 12.69 -3.24 8.58
N ALA A 250 13.16 -3.11 9.82
CA ALA A 250 14.60 -3.04 10.12
C ALA A 250 15.30 -4.36 9.79
N LEU A 251 14.66 -5.51 10.09
CA LEU A 251 15.14 -6.82 9.64
C LEU A 251 15.18 -6.91 8.11
N GLY A 252 14.26 -6.25 7.40
CA GLY A 252 14.34 -6.11 5.94
C GLY A 252 15.62 -5.41 5.48
N ARG A 253 16.07 -4.35 6.18
CA ARG A 253 17.38 -3.70 5.87
C ARG A 253 18.57 -4.60 6.16
N VAL A 254 18.50 -5.40 7.22
CA VAL A 254 19.53 -6.43 7.52
C VAL A 254 19.54 -7.49 6.43
N GLY A 255 18.37 -7.96 5.98
CA GLY A 255 18.24 -8.92 4.88
C GLY A 255 18.81 -8.37 3.57
N ASN A 256 18.65 -7.07 3.28
CA ASN A 256 19.25 -6.44 2.11
C ASN A 256 20.78 -6.54 2.13
N TYR A 257 21.43 -6.38 3.27
CA TYR A 257 22.87 -6.58 3.38
C TYR A 257 23.28 -7.98 2.93
N PHE A 258 22.61 -9.03 3.41
CA PHE A 258 22.92 -10.40 3.00
C PHE A 258 22.60 -10.66 1.53
N PHE A 259 21.48 -10.13 1.04
CA PHE A 259 21.05 -10.27 -0.35
C PHE A 259 22.09 -9.67 -1.32
N MET A 260 22.53 -8.43 -1.04
CA MET A 260 23.48 -7.70 -1.91
C MET A 260 24.90 -8.27 -1.87
N HIS A 261 25.31 -8.85 -0.75
CA HIS A 261 26.68 -9.34 -0.57
C HIS A 261 26.79 -10.86 -0.75
N GLN A 262 25.68 -11.56 -1.04
CA GLN A 262 25.63 -13.02 -1.22
C GLN A 262 26.43 -13.77 -0.12
N LYS A 263 26.24 -13.37 1.14
CA LYS A 263 27.00 -13.87 2.28
C LYS A 263 26.63 -15.32 2.62
N SER A 264 27.59 -16.23 2.46
CA SER A 264 27.45 -17.65 2.78
C SER A 264 27.34 -17.94 4.30
N ASP A 265 27.68 -16.96 5.15
CA ASP A 265 27.69 -17.07 6.60
C ASP A 265 26.42 -16.47 7.26
N MET A 266 25.38 -16.16 6.49
CA MET A 266 24.14 -15.55 6.97
C MET A 266 23.56 -16.32 8.18
N HIS A 267 23.46 -17.64 8.11
CA HIS A 267 22.95 -18.45 9.21
C HIS A 267 23.75 -18.29 10.50
N ALA A 268 25.09 -18.30 10.41
CA ALA A 268 25.95 -18.12 11.57
C ALA A 268 25.84 -16.72 12.18
N MET A 269 25.71 -15.71 11.32
CA MET A 269 25.56 -14.33 11.76
C MET A 269 24.21 -14.11 12.44
N LEU A 270 23.09 -14.57 11.82
CA LEU A 270 21.74 -14.39 12.36
C LEU A 270 21.53 -15.12 13.71
N LYS A 271 22.26 -16.20 14.00
CA LYS A 271 22.25 -16.82 15.33
C LYS A 271 22.61 -15.84 16.45
N ARG A 272 23.37 -14.77 16.16
CA ARG A 272 23.68 -13.73 17.14
C ARG A 272 22.45 -12.92 17.59
N PHE A 273 21.30 -13.06 16.96
CA PHE A 273 20.05 -12.47 17.45
C PHE A 273 19.68 -12.89 18.85
N GLN A 274 20.11 -14.08 19.29
CA GLN A 274 19.97 -14.52 20.68
C GLN A 274 20.67 -13.62 21.70
N ASN A 275 21.68 -12.84 21.29
CA ASN A 275 22.43 -11.94 22.15
C ASN A 275 21.82 -10.52 22.21
N ILE A 276 20.79 -10.24 21.41
CA ILE A 276 20.12 -8.94 21.39
C ILE A 276 19.03 -8.93 22.47
N ASP A 277 19.07 -7.95 23.34
CA ASP A 277 17.98 -7.72 24.29
C ASP A 277 16.80 -7.02 23.58
N TRP A 278 15.79 -7.81 23.18
CA TRP A 278 14.62 -7.34 22.49
C TRP A 278 13.54 -6.72 23.39
N LYS A 279 13.78 -6.62 24.70
CA LYS A 279 12.82 -6.03 25.63
C LYS A 279 12.62 -4.53 25.34
N ARG A 280 11.38 -4.07 25.50
CA ARG A 280 11.05 -2.64 25.34
C ARG A 280 11.80 -1.74 26.33
N THR A 281 12.17 -2.29 27.48
CA THR A 281 12.92 -1.58 28.54
C THR A 281 14.40 -1.45 28.24
N SER A 282 14.93 -2.14 27.23
CA SER A 282 16.34 -2.08 26.89
C SER A 282 16.74 -0.68 26.38
N PRO A 283 17.78 -0.07 26.95
CA PRO A 283 18.21 1.30 26.63
C PRO A 283 18.56 1.51 25.15
N GLN A 284 19.03 0.46 24.48
CA GLN A 284 19.43 0.55 23.07
C GLN A 284 18.28 0.93 22.11
N TRP A 285 17.01 0.72 22.52
CA TRP A 285 15.84 1.05 21.73
C TRP A 285 15.25 2.43 22.03
N HIS A 286 15.68 3.05 23.15
CA HIS A 286 15.15 4.33 23.59
C HIS A 286 15.45 5.43 22.57
N LEU A 287 14.45 6.22 22.19
CA LEU A 287 14.46 7.27 21.18
C LEU A 287 14.83 6.83 19.74
N ARG A 288 15.29 5.60 19.53
CA ARG A 288 15.52 4.99 18.21
C ARG A 288 14.24 4.34 17.67
N THR A 289 13.69 3.45 18.47
CA THR A 289 12.53 2.61 18.15
C THR A 289 11.32 2.98 19.01
N ILE A 290 11.59 3.45 20.23
CA ILE A 290 10.59 3.75 21.27
C ILE A 290 10.74 5.22 21.69
N ARG A 291 9.62 5.95 21.73
CA ARG A 291 9.56 7.33 22.24
C ARG A 291 9.72 7.35 23.78
N ALA A 292 10.05 8.51 24.34
CA ALA A 292 10.10 8.71 25.79
C ALA A 292 8.79 8.31 26.53
N ASN A 293 7.65 8.38 25.85
CA ASN A 293 6.34 7.95 26.38
C ASN A 293 6.02 6.46 26.17
N GLY A 294 7.00 5.64 25.77
CA GLY A 294 6.85 4.20 25.55
C GLY A 294 6.17 3.79 24.22
N ARG A 295 5.72 4.75 23.40
CA ARG A 295 5.10 4.42 22.08
C ARG A 295 6.15 4.12 21.03
N MET A 296 5.83 3.19 20.12
CA MET A 296 6.70 2.88 18.99
C MET A 296 6.81 4.06 18.02
N ILE A 297 8.00 4.22 17.42
CA ILE A 297 8.26 5.20 16.37
C ILE A 297 8.12 4.47 15.03
N SER A 298 7.30 4.99 14.11
CA SER A 298 7.03 4.36 12.80
C SER A 298 7.69 5.08 11.62
N SER A 299 8.61 6.02 11.87
CA SER A 299 9.30 6.76 10.80
C SER A 299 10.39 5.92 10.12
N GLU A 300 10.72 6.25 8.88
CA GLU A 300 11.83 5.60 8.15
C GLU A 300 13.16 5.76 8.88
N THR A 301 13.39 6.90 9.53
CA THR A 301 14.57 7.12 10.36
C THR A 301 14.64 6.11 11.50
N ALA A 302 13.52 5.81 12.15
CA ALA A 302 13.48 4.80 13.22
C ALA A 302 13.79 3.40 12.69
N VAL A 303 13.32 3.07 11.48
CA VAL A 303 13.67 1.80 10.82
C VAL A 303 15.17 1.70 10.59
N VAL A 304 15.82 2.76 10.11
CA VAL A 304 17.28 2.79 9.91
C VAL A 304 18.02 2.65 11.23
N LEU A 305 17.68 3.47 12.24
CA LEU A 305 18.35 3.43 13.54
C LEU A 305 18.17 2.09 14.27
N THR A 306 16.99 1.45 14.11
CA THR A 306 16.74 0.09 14.62
C THR A 306 17.61 -0.93 13.89
N ALA A 307 17.70 -0.83 12.54
CA ALA A 307 18.55 -1.70 11.75
C ALA A 307 20.04 -1.53 12.08
N ASN A 308 20.50 -0.31 12.38
CA ASN A 308 21.88 -0.04 12.79
C ASN A 308 22.27 -0.82 14.05
N VAL A 309 21.41 -0.78 15.09
CA VAL A 309 21.66 -1.56 16.30
C VAL A 309 21.74 -3.05 16.01
N ILE A 310 20.84 -3.57 15.17
CA ILE A 310 20.83 -4.98 14.79
C ILE A 310 22.10 -5.32 13.99
N LYS A 311 22.47 -4.53 12.98
CA LYS A 311 23.67 -4.73 12.17
C LYS A 311 24.93 -4.74 13.04
N GLN A 312 25.09 -3.77 13.91
CA GLN A 312 26.22 -3.71 14.84
C GLN A 312 26.32 -4.94 15.74
N SER A 313 25.18 -5.42 16.26
CA SER A 313 25.12 -6.65 17.07
C SER A 313 25.52 -7.91 16.28
N LEU A 314 25.31 -7.90 14.96
CA LEU A 314 25.75 -8.96 14.06
C LEU A 314 27.21 -8.81 13.62
N GLY A 315 27.87 -7.69 13.89
CA GLY A 315 29.21 -7.36 13.40
C GLY A 315 29.22 -6.88 11.95
N ILE A 316 28.10 -6.32 11.48
CA ILE A 316 27.97 -5.73 10.14
C ILE A 316 28.31 -4.25 10.23
N GLU A 317 29.20 -3.79 9.38
CA GLU A 317 29.53 -2.37 9.23
C GLU A 317 28.35 -1.60 8.65
N LEU A 318 28.13 -0.39 9.17
CA LEU A 318 27.10 0.52 8.65
C LEU A 318 27.61 1.21 7.38
N ASP A 319 26.73 1.42 6.42
CA ASP A 319 27.03 2.26 5.26
C ASP A 319 27.08 3.76 5.63
N GLU A 320 27.50 4.62 4.70
CA GLU A 320 27.71 6.05 4.98
C GLU A 320 26.41 6.77 5.36
N ASP A 321 25.26 6.43 4.74
CA ASP A 321 23.95 7.01 5.10
C ASP A 321 23.52 6.55 6.49
N GLU A 322 23.74 5.29 6.81
CA GLU A 322 23.45 4.72 8.13
C GLU A 322 24.32 5.35 9.23
N LYS A 323 25.64 5.53 8.97
CA LYS A 323 26.58 6.22 9.86
C LYS A 323 26.16 7.66 10.12
N MET A 324 25.81 8.39 9.04
CA MET A 324 25.37 9.78 9.16
C MET A 324 24.10 9.92 10.00
N LYS A 325 23.12 9.03 9.83
CA LYS A 325 21.90 9.02 10.63
C LYS A 325 22.15 8.67 12.09
N GLU A 326 23.10 7.75 12.33
CA GLU A 326 23.53 7.35 13.66
C GLU A 326 24.21 8.51 14.39
N GLN A 327 25.15 9.19 13.75
CA GLN A 327 25.81 10.37 14.31
C GLN A 327 24.81 11.49 14.63
N LYS A 328 23.89 11.78 13.71
CA LYS A 328 22.82 12.77 13.94
C LYS A 328 21.91 12.40 15.10
N PHE A 329 21.72 11.13 15.37
CA PHE A 329 20.96 10.65 16.52
C PHE A 329 21.73 10.82 17.81
N LEU A 330 23.02 10.47 17.84
CA LEU A 330 23.87 10.55 19.03
C LEU A 330 24.17 11.99 19.46
N ASN A 331 24.12 12.94 18.54
CA ASN A 331 24.36 14.37 18.80
C ASN A 331 23.10 15.15 19.21
N ARG A 332 21.99 14.46 19.51
CA ARG A 332 20.73 15.04 20.03
C ARG A 332 20.73 15.05 21.56
#